data_ceb47ed2c52ef5e4bd5f3d630394faa3
#
_entry.id   ceb47ed2c52ef5e4bd5f3d630394faa3
#
_cell.length_a   1.000
_cell.length_b   1.000
_cell.length_c   1.000
_cell.angle_alpha   90.00
_cell.angle_beta   90.00
_cell.angle_gamma   90.00
#
_symmetry.space_group_name_H-M   'P 1'
#
loop_
_entity.id
_entity.type
_entity.pdbx_description
1 polymer ?
#
loop_
_entity_poly.entity_id
_entity_poly.type
_entity_poly.pdbx_seq_one_letter_code
_entity_poly.pdbx_strand_id
1 'polypeptide(L)'
;MRFAANLTWLFTESPMLDRPALARQAGFDGVEMLFPYDHPLPDWQAALDGFPVALINTPPGDWAAGERGFAAIPGAEARFRTDFRMALDRAAGLRATRIHVMAGNASGPEAEATFRANLVWAASFGHPLTVEPLNRFDMPGYFLNDYDQAARILDDLSQPDVGIQFDLWHAARIHGDAAAVWARHAARSSHVQIAGFPNRQEPGGGGFDLAAFTGGLPAQGYAGWIAAEYRPARDTLSGLGWLTALRSRNTLIGT
;
A
#
# COMPACT_ATOMS: atom_id res chain seq x y z
N MET A 1 -6.25 -10.06 -12.98
CA MET A 1 -5.48 -9.41 -11.88
C MET A 1 -4.74 -8.21 -12.44
N ARG A 2 -4.61 -7.13 -11.65
CA ARG A 2 -3.88 -5.91 -12.05
C ARG A 2 -2.67 -5.75 -11.14
N PHE A 3 -1.48 -5.61 -11.74
CA PHE A 3 -0.22 -5.44 -11.01
C PHE A 3 0.26 -3.99 -11.09
N ALA A 4 0.58 -3.40 -9.95
CA ALA A 4 1.19 -2.07 -9.84
C ALA A 4 2.66 -2.16 -9.40
N ALA A 5 3.50 -1.29 -9.96
CA ALA A 5 4.87 -1.11 -9.48
C ALA A 5 4.89 -0.02 -8.40
N ASN A 6 5.45 -0.29 -7.23
CA ASN A 6 5.73 0.75 -6.27
C ASN A 6 6.99 1.52 -6.69
N LEU A 7 6.81 2.74 -7.21
CA LEU A 7 7.91 3.55 -7.76
C LEU A 7 8.86 4.11 -6.69
N THR A 8 8.47 4.06 -5.43
CA THR A 8 9.38 4.42 -4.33
C THR A 8 10.47 3.37 -4.13
N TRP A 9 10.17 2.10 -4.48
CA TRP A 9 11.05 0.96 -4.30
C TRP A 9 11.63 0.39 -5.60
N LEU A 10 10.87 0.44 -6.70
CA LEU A 10 11.26 -0.10 -7.99
C LEU A 10 11.74 0.99 -8.95
N PHE A 11 12.60 0.62 -9.90
CA PHE A 11 13.18 1.52 -10.88
C PHE A 11 13.97 2.68 -10.26
N THR A 12 14.52 2.46 -9.04
CA THR A 12 15.29 3.48 -8.32
C THR A 12 16.61 3.83 -9.02
N GLU A 13 17.02 3.08 -10.01
CA GLU A 13 18.12 3.32 -10.94
C GLU A 13 17.90 4.55 -11.84
N SER A 14 16.64 5.00 -11.94
CA SER A 14 16.21 6.10 -12.81
C SER A 14 15.58 7.24 -12.00
N PRO A 15 15.58 8.46 -12.54
CA PRO A 15 14.86 9.59 -11.95
C PRO A 15 13.38 9.26 -11.74
N MET A 16 12.78 9.81 -10.68
CA MET A 16 11.41 9.45 -10.26
C MET A 16 10.36 9.62 -11.38
N LEU A 17 10.44 10.68 -12.17
CA LEU A 17 9.47 10.95 -13.24
C LEU A 17 9.65 10.06 -14.48
N ASP A 18 10.77 9.36 -14.62
CA ASP A 18 10.98 8.40 -15.71
C ASP A 18 10.41 7.02 -15.37
N ARG A 19 10.24 6.70 -14.08
CA ARG A 19 9.84 5.38 -13.58
C ARG A 19 8.46 4.92 -14.06
N PRO A 20 7.43 5.78 -14.23
CA PRO A 20 6.13 5.35 -14.76
C PRO A 20 6.24 4.73 -16.16
N ALA A 21 7.03 5.33 -17.05
CA ALA A 21 7.25 4.79 -18.40
C ALA A 21 7.98 3.45 -18.37
N LEU A 22 8.99 3.30 -17.49
CA LEU A 22 9.72 2.04 -17.31
C LEU A 22 8.81 0.94 -16.73
N ALA A 23 7.96 1.26 -15.76
CA ALA A 23 7.00 0.30 -15.21
C ALA A 23 6.00 -0.18 -16.28
N ARG A 24 5.49 0.73 -17.12
CA ARG A 24 4.62 0.39 -18.25
C ARG A 24 5.33 -0.53 -19.24
N GLN A 25 6.56 -0.21 -19.64
CA GLN A 25 7.37 -1.02 -20.55
C GLN A 25 7.68 -2.41 -19.97
N ALA A 26 7.87 -2.50 -18.67
CA ALA A 26 8.10 -3.75 -17.94
C ALA A 26 6.84 -4.62 -17.81
N GLY A 27 5.67 -4.11 -18.24
CA GLY A 27 4.43 -4.86 -18.26
C GLY A 27 3.57 -4.74 -16.99
N PHE A 28 3.78 -3.75 -16.13
CA PHE A 28 2.84 -3.43 -15.07
C PHE A 28 1.57 -2.79 -15.64
N ASP A 29 0.45 -2.89 -14.91
CA ASP A 29 -0.86 -2.31 -15.31
C ASP A 29 -1.07 -0.92 -14.72
N GLY A 30 -0.22 -0.53 -13.76
CA GLY A 30 -0.25 0.76 -13.08
C GLY A 30 0.92 0.89 -12.12
N VAL A 31 0.88 1.95 -11.34
CA VAL A 31 1.91 2.27 -10.34
C VAL A 31 1.28 2.61 -9.00
N GLU A 32 2.07 2.55 -7.93
CA GLU A 32 1.81 3.24 -6.66
C GLU A 32 3.04 4.05 -6.26
N MET A 33 2.82 5.06 -5.46
CA MET A 33 3.88 5.95 -4.99
C MET A 33 3.60 6.30 -3.53
N LEU A 34 4.58 6.09 -2.65
CA LEU A 34 4.34 6.41 -1.25
C LEU A 34 4.11 7.91 -1.06
N PHE A 35 5.01 8.75 -1.58
CA PHE A 35 4.98 10.19 -1.30
C PHE A 35 5.20 11.03 -2.57
N PRO A 36 4.19 11.18 -3.45
CA PRO A 36 4.34 11.93 -4.71
C PRO A 36 4.23 13.45 -4.51
N TYR A 37 4.91 14.02 -3.50
CA TYR A 37 4.77 15.43 -3.11
C TYR A 37 5.94 16.31 -3.56
N ASP A 38 7.11 15.71 -3.88
CA ASP A 38 8.33 16.44 -4.22
C ASP A 38 8.34 17.04 -5.63
N HIS A 39 7.42 16.60 -6.50
CA HIS A 39 7.28 17.12 -7.86
C HIS A 39 5.93 17.80 -8.06
N PRO A 40 5.87 18.85 -8.91
CA PRO A 40 4.61 19.47 -9.30
C PRO A 40 3.61 18.47 -9.90
N LEU A 41 2.31 18.69 -9.67
CA LEU A 41 1.28 17.81 -10.21
C LEU A 41 1.31 17.70 -11.75
N PRO A 42 1.52 18.80 -12.53
CA PRO A 42 1.63 18.70 -13.99
C PRO A 42 2.78 17.78 -14.45
N ASP A 43 3.91 17.77 -13.75
CA ASP A 43 5.04 16.92 -14.11
C ASP A 43 4.71 15.44 -13.92
N TRP A 44 4.03 15.11 -12.81
CA TRP A 44 3.50 13.77 -12.58
C TRP A 44 2.46 13.36 -13.63
N GLN A 45 1.55 14.26 -14.00
CA GLN A 45 0.54 13.97 -15.02
C GLN A 45 1.17 13.70 -16.39
N ALA A 46 2.19 14.48 -16.75
CA ALA A 46 2.97 14.24 -17.96
C ALA A 46 3.74 12.91 -17.92
N ALA A 47 4.42 12.60 -16.80
CA ALA A 47 5.19 11.39 -16.62
C ALA A 47 4.30 10.13 -16.64
N LEU A 48 3.13 10.18 -16.05
CA LEU A 48 2.17 9.08 -16.04
C LEU A 48 1.52 8.88 -17.42
N ASP A 49 1.25 9.93 -18.16
CA ASP A 49 0.57 9.87 -19.48
C ASP A 49 -0.65 8.94 -19.48
N GLY A 50 -1.53 9.14 -18.49
CA GLY A 50 -2.72 8.32 -18.26
C GLY A 50 -2.47 6.93 -17.65
N PHE A 51 -1.23 6.58 -17.29
CA PHE A 51 -0.95 5.31 -16.62
C PHE A 51 -1.58 5.28 -15.23
N PRO A 52 -2.36 4.23 -14.88
CA PRO A 52 -3.13 4.19 -13.64
C PRO A 52 -2.29 4.29 -12.37
N VAL A 53 -2.81 5.02 -11.38
CA VAL A 53 -2.23 5.09 -10.03
C VAL A 53 -3.11 4.30 -9.07
N ALA A 54 -2.55 3.24 -8.48
CA ALA A 54 -3.25 2.35 -7.57
C ALA A 54 -3.43 2.99 -6.18
N LEU A 55 -2.37 3.62 -5.66
CA LEU A 55 -2.34 4.13 -4.29
C LEU A 55 -1.28 5.22 -4.13
N ILE A 56 -1.57 6.17 -3.25
CA ILE A 56 -0.60 7.08 -2.64
C ILE A 56 -0.81 7.12 -1.12
N ASN A 57 0.22 7.50 -0.36
CA ASN A 57 0.09 7.69 1.09
C ASN A 57 -0.20 9.16 1.44
N THR A 58 -0.80 9.40 2.60
CA THR A 58 -0.74 10.73 3.24
C THR A 58 0.71 11.12 3.52
N PRO A 59 1.06 12.43 3.58
CA PRO A 59 2.40 12.86 3.95
C PRO A 59 2.87 12.23 5.27
N PRO A 60 4.10 11.70 5.33
CA PRO A 60 4.61 11.04 6.53
C PRO A 60 5.07 12.01 7.61
N GLY A 61 5.29 13.29 7.27
CA GLY A 61 6.05 14.24 8.05
C GLY A 61 7.55 14.16 7.77
N ASP A 62 8.36 14.52 8.75
CA ASP A 62 9.82 14.39 8.65
C ASP A 62 10.24 12.92 8.86
N TRP A 63 10.42 12.21 7.74
CA TRP A 63 10.83 10.81 7.76
C TRP A 63 12.18 10.58 8.45
N ALA A 64 13.11 11.51 8.30
CA ALA A 64 14.45 11.42 8.90
C ALA A 64 14.39 11.60 10.43
N ALA A 65 13.48 12.45 10.93
CA ALA A 65 13.20 12.60 12.35
C ALA A 65 12.34 11.45 12.93
N GLY A 66 11.94 10.48 12.11
CA GLY A 66 11.16 9.32 12.56
C GLY A 66 9.64 9.50 12.48
N GLU A 67 9.12 10.60 11.91
CA GLU A 67 7.68 10.76 11.72
C GLU A 67 7.14 9.76 10.69
N ARG A 68 5.92 9.27 10.92
CA ARG A 68 5.27 8.22 10.11
C ARG A 68 3.78 8.50 9.89
N GLY A 69 3.41 9.77 9.73
CA GLY A 69 2.03 10.23 9.67
C GLY A 69 1.50 10.70 11.03
N PHE A 70 0.27 11.18 11.05
CA PHE A 70 -0.28 11.88 12.22
C PHE A 70 -1.70 11.45 12.58
N ALA A 71 -2.26 10.42 11.93
CA ALA A 71 -3.67 10.09 12.12
C ALA A 71 -4.02 9.57 13.52
N ALA A 72 -3.05 8.93 14.22
CA ALA A 72 -3.26 8.40 15.58
C ALA A 72 -2.56 9.24 16.66
N ILE A 73 -2.00 10.40 16.34
CA ILE A 73 -1.23 11.21 17.31
C ILE A 73 -2.16 12.21 18.00
N PRO A 74 -2.46 12.06 19.32
CA PRO A 74 -3.26 13.02 20.06
C PRO A 74 -2.64 14.42 20.02
N GLY A 75 -3.48 15.44 19.77
CA GLY A 75 -3.04 16.83 19.64
C GLY A 75 -2.50 17.22 18.26
N ALA A 76 -2.33 16.25 17.33
CA ALA A 76 -1.87 16.51 15.96
C ALA A 76 -3.01 16.49 14.92
N GLU A 77 -4.28 16.56 15.33
CA GLU A 77 -5.43 16.45 14.46
C GLU A 77 -5.46 17.54 13.36
N ALA A 78 -5.06 18.76 13.72
CA ALA A 78 -4.98 19.86 12.77
C ALA A 78 -3.92 19.61 11.68
N ARG A 79 -2.76 19.05 12.07
CA ARG A 79 -1.70 18.65 11.16
C ARG A 79 -2.18 17.52 10.26
N PHE A 80 -2.77 16.46 10.82
CA PHE A 80 -3.33 15.36 10.05
C PHE A 80 -4.33 15.85 9.00
N ARG A 81 -5.25 16.74 9.37
CA ARG A 81 -6.26 17.30 8.45
C ARG A 81 -5.65 18.11 7.32
N THR A 82 -4.58 18.83 7.57
CA THR A 82 -3.84 19.56 6.53
C THR A 82 -3.17 18.57 5.57
N ASP A 83 -2.45 17.58 6.09
CA ASP A 83 -1.73 16.58 5.31
C ASP A 83 -2.72 15.69 4.52
N PHE A 84 -3.87 15.35 5.10
CA PHE A 84 -4.90 14.58 4.40
C PHE A 84 -5.52 15.36 3.23
N ARG A 85 -5.82 16.65 3.38
CA ARG A 85 -6.32 17.48 2.27
C ARG A 85 -5.30 17.57 1.15
N MET A 86 -4.02 17.73 1.47
CA MET A 86 -2.94 17.69 0.48
C MET A 86 -2.93 16.35 -0.28
N ALA A 87 -3.08 15.22 0.44
CA ALA A 87 -3.17 13.90 -0.18
C ALA A 87 -4.42 13.74 -1.05
N LEU A 88 -5.56 14.26 -0.60
CA LEU A 88 -6.82 14.22 -1.35
C LEU A 88 -6.72 14.99 -2.68
N ASP A 89 -6.18 16.22 -2.65
CA ASP A 89 -5.94 17.03 -3.84
C ASP A 89 -4.95 16.32 -4.80
N ARG A 90 -3.90 15.74 -4.24
CA ARG A 90 -2.90 14.97 -5.01
C ARG A 90 -3.54 13.73 -5.64
N ALA A 91 -4.30 12.96 -4.88
CA ALA A 91 -5.00 11.77 -5.36
C ALA A 91 -6.00 12.10 -6.47
N ALA A 92 -6.76 13.17 -6.32
CA ALA A 92 -7.69 13.64 -7.35
C ALA A 92 -6.94 14.02 -8.65
N GLY A 93 -5.85 14.78 -8.54
CA GLY A 93 -5.04 15.18 -9.70
C GLY A 93 -4.35 14.04 -10.41
N LEU A 94 -3.93 13.01 -9.68
CA LEU A 94 -3.30 11.79 -10.20
C LEU A 94 -4.33 10.71 -10.56
N ARG A 95 -5.60 10.88 -10.24
CA ARG A 95 -6.65 9.86 -10.32
C ARG A 95 -6.26 8.57 -9.57
N ALA A 96 -5.62 8.73 -8.41
CA ALA A 96 -5.24 7.59 -7.58
C ALA A 96 -6.48 6.86 -7.08
N THR A 97 -6.46 5.54 -7.11
CA THR A 97 -7.60 4.71 -6.71
C THR A 97 -7.85 4.80 -5.20
N ARG A 98 -6.78 4.94 -4.39
CA ARG A 98 -6.85 4.93 -2.92
C ARG A 98 -5.81 5.86 -2.30
N ILE A 99 -6.10 6.27 -1.05
CA ILE A 99 -5.14 6.95 -0.18
C ILE A 99 -4.89 6.06 1.02
N HIS A 100 -3.63 5.71 1.29
CA HIS A 100 -3.22 5.11 2.55
C HIS A 100 -3.09 6.19 3.63
N VAL A 101 -3.85 6.04 4.70
CA VAL A 101 -3.82 6.93 5.86
C VAL A 101 -2.77 6.44 6.85
N MET A 102 -1.63 7.12 6.89
CA MET A 102 -0.54 6.78 7.81
C MET A 102 -0.89 7.15 9.25
N ALA A 103 -0.84 6.14 10.14
CA ALA A 103 -1.27 6.28 11.53
C ALA A 103 -0.34 7.16 12.37
N GLY A 104 0.97 7.03 12.18
CA GLY A 104 1.96 7.68 13.04
C GLY A 104 2.42 6.83 14.22
N ASN A 105 3.43 7.33 14.92
CA ASN A 105 3.99 6.68 16.11
C ASN A 105 3.23 7.13 17.36
N ALA A 106 2.39 6.24 17.87
CA ALA A 106 1.55 6.49 19.04
C ALA A 106 1.16 5.17 19.72
N SER A 107 0.56 5.24 20.89
CA SER A 107 0.06 4.07 21.61
C SER A 107 -1.03 4.43 22.61
N GLY A 108 -1.79 3.43 23.02
CA GLY A 108 -2.79 3.56 24.08
C GLY A 108 -4.18 4.02 23.60
N PRO A 109 -5.14 4.12 24.55
CA PRO A 109 -6.54 4.37 24.22
C PRO A 109 -6.81 5.73 23.57
N GLU A 110 -6.06 6.76 23.97
CA GLU A 110 -6.20 8.11 23.40
C GLU A 110 -5.77 8.14 21.93
N ALA A 111 -4.66 7.47 21.60
CA ALA A 111 -4.22 7.33 20.21
C ALA A 111 -5.26 6.58 19.36
N GLU A 112 -5.87 5.52 19.88
CA GLU A 112 -6.94 4.81 19.19
C GLU A 112 -8.17 5.69 18.98
N ALA A 113 -8.59 6.43 19.98
CA ALA A 113 -9.72 7.36 19.86
C ALA A 113 -9.45 8.45 18.82
N THR A 114 -8.23 9.02 18.81
CA THR A 114 -7.79 10.00 17.82
C THR A 114 -7.78 9.41 16.42
N PHE A 115 -7.22 8.19 16.25
CA PHE A 115 -7.18 7.51 14.95
C PHE A 115 -8.57 7.26 14.39
N ARG A 116 -9.49 6.75 15.21
CA ARG A 116 -10.89 6.51 14.84
C ARG A 116 -11.59 7.80 14.38
N ALA A 117 -11.47 8.87 15.17
CA ALA A 117 -12.08 10.17 14.85
C ALA A 117 -11.52 10.73 13.53
N ASN A 118 -10.21 10.64 13.31
CA ASN A 118 -9.56 11.09 12.09
C ASN A 118 -9.94 10.24 10.88
N LEU A 119 -10.10 8.93 11.01
CA LEU A 119 -10.58 8.07 9.92
C LEU A 119 -12.01 8.39 9.51
N VAL A 120 -12.93 8.59 10.47
CA VAL A 120 -14.31 9.01 10.19
C VAL A 120 -14.33 10.33 9.45
N TRP A 121 -13.54 11.32 9.91
CA TRP A 121 -13.42 12.59 9.26
C TRP A 121 -12.84 12.47 7.83
N ALA A 122 -11.78 11.67 7.64
CA ALA A 122 -11.16 11.46 6.34
C ALA A 122 -12.13 10.74 5.37
N ALA A 123 -12.85 9.72 5.83
CA ALA A 123 -13.83 8.98 5.03
C ALA A 123 -15.00 9.86 4.56
N SER A 124 -15.33 10.94 5.29
CA SER A 124 -16.41 11.86 4.90
C SER A 124 -16.18 12.60 3.57
N PHE A 125 -14.96 12.57 3.03
CA PHE A 125 -14.64 13.13 1.70
C PHE A 125 -14.98 12.19 0.54
N GLY A 126 -15.38 10.93 0.82
CA GLY A 126 -15.84 9.98 -0.20
C GLY A 126 -14.73 9.41 -1.11
N HIS A 127 -13.45 9.63 -0.78
CA HIS A 127 -12.35 8.96 -1.49
C HIS A 127 -12.01 7.64 -0.80
N PRO A 128 -11.82 6.53 -1.55
CA PRO A 128 -11.47 5.24 -0.94
C PRO A 128 -10.14 5.30 -0.19
N LEU A 129 -10.13 4.80 1.06
CA LEU A 129 -8.98 4.84 1.95
C LEU A 129 -8.47 3.44 2.26
N THR A 130 -7.19 3.37 2.64
CA THR A 130 -6.61 2.19 3.28
C THR A 130 -5.90 2.55 4.57
N VAL A 131 -5.80 1.57 5.46
CA VAL A 131 -4.92 1.59 6.63
C VAL A 131 -4.04 0.34 6.60
N GLU A 132 -2.80 0.45 7.03
CA GLU A 132 -1.82 -0.62 6.93
C GLU A 132 -1.19 -0.94 8.29
N PRO A 133 -1.28 -2.20 8.74
CA PRO A 133 -0.51 -2.66 9.88
C PRO A 133 0.97 -2.84 9.52
N LEU A 134 1.84 -2.05 10.15
CA LEU A 134 3.28 -2.12 9.94
C LEU A 134 3.97 -2.91 11.05
N ASN A 135 4.88 -3.82 10.70
CA ASN A 135 5.60 -4.62 11.68
C ASN A 135 6.54 -3.77 12.55
N ARG A 136 6.62 -4.11 13.83
CA ARG A 136 7.39 -3.35 14.83
C ARG A 136 8.92 -3.44 14.67
N PHE A 137 9.42 -4.38 13.88
CA PHE A 137 10.85 -4.52 13.63
C PHE A 137 11.35 -3.43 12.68
N ASP A 138 10.56 -3.16 11.62
CA ASP A 138 10.91 -2.14 10.63
C ASP A 138 10.39 -0.76 11.04
N MET A 139 9.25 -0.71 11.77
CA MET A 139 8.56 0.53 12.18
C MET A 139 8.26 0.52 13.70
N PRO A 140 9.29 0.65 14.55
CA PRO A 140 9.10 0.67 15.99
C PRO A 140 8.24 1.87 16.42
N GLY A 141 7.24 1.61 17.27
CA GLY A 141 6.35 2.66 17.77
C GLY A 141 5.16 3.00 16.88
N TYR A 142 5.08 2.46 15.66
CA TYR A 142 3.93 2.70 14.79
C TYR A 142 2.63 2.20 15.43
N PHE A 143 1.60 3.04 15.41
CA PHE A 143 0.35 2.77 16.13
C PHE A 143 -0.36 1.51 15.62
N LEU A 144 -0.60 1.44 14.30
CA LEU A 144 -1.29 0.31 13.70
C LEU A 144 -0.30 -0.78 13.32
N ASN A 145 -0.15 -1.79 14.18
CA ASN A 145 0.91 -2.79 14.03
C ASN A 145 0.43 -4.23 14.16
N ASP A 146 -0.88 -4.44 14.00
CA ASP A 146 -1.53 -5.74 14.09
C ASP A 146 -2.78 -5.77 13.21
N TYR A 147 -3.00 -6.87 12.45
CA TYR A 147 -4.12 -7.01 11.53
C TYR A 147 -5.46 -7.20 12.25
N ASP A 148 -5.46 -7.86 13.40
CA ASP A 148 -6.67 -8.01 14.22
C ASP A 148 -7.07 -6.66 14.85
N GLN A 149 -6.08 -5.83 15.24
CA GLN A 149 -6.32 -4.44 15.65
C GLN A 149 -6.98 -3.62 14.53
N ALA A 150 -6.42 -3.68 13.31
CA ALA A 150 -6.98 -2.96 12.16
C ALA A 150 -8.42 -3.40 11.87
N ALA A 151 -8.66 -4.72 11.83
CA ALA A 151 -9.99 -5.27 11.56
C ALA A 151 -11.01 -4.80 12.62
N ARG A 152 -10.68 -4.88 13.91
CA ARG A 152 -11.54 -4.41 15.01
C ARG A 152 -11.87 -2.92 14.87
N ILE A 153 -10.87 -2.09 14.59
CA ILE A 153 -11.10 -0.65 14.39
C ILE A 153 -12.05 -0.41 13.21
N LEU A 154 -11.85 -1.07 12.08
CA LEU A 154 -12.68 -0.87 10.89
C LEU A 154 -14.10 -1.41 11.06
N ASP A 155 -14.28 -2.54 11.75
CA ASP A 155 -15.60 -3.10 12.07
C ASP A 155 -16.42 -2.12 12.92
N ASP A 156 -15.81 -1.54 13.94
CA ASP A 156 -16.47 -0.59 14.83
C ASP A 156 -16.82 0.73 14.12
N LEU A 157 -15.99 1.18 13.16
CA LEU A 157 -16.25 2.41 12.41
C LEU A 157 -17.34 2.28 11.37
N SER A 158 -17.57 1.07 10.83
CA SER A 158 -18.58 0.79 9.79
C SER A 158 -18.46 1.74 8.57
N GLN A 159 -17.24 2.08 8.18
CA GLN A 159 -16.95 2.93 7.02
C GLN A 159 -16.58 2.04 5.82
N PRO A 160 -17.49 1.82 4.85
CA PRO A 160 -17.29 0.83 3.77
C PRO A 160 -16.14 1.18 2.84
N ASP A 161 -15.79 2.47 2.73
CA ASP A 161 -14.72 2.94 1.85
C ASP A 161 -13.32 2.95 2.51
N VAL A 162 -13.22 2.46 3.76
CA VAL A 162 -11.94 2.30 4.45
C VAL A 162 -11.62 0.81 4.58
N GLY A 163 -10.56 0.36 3.91
CA GLY A 163 -10.15 -1.04 3.92
C GLY A 163 -8.73 -1.25 4.45
N ILE A 164 -8.37 -2.51 4.63
CA ILE A 164 -7.00 -2.89 4.98
C ILE A 164 -6.14 -2.88 3.71
N GLN A 165 -4.98 -2.24 3.77
CA GLN A 165 -3.85 -2.50 2.90
C GLN A 165 -3.12 -3.72 3.44
N PHE A 166 -3.23 -4.82 2.72
CA PHE A 166 -2.62 -6.08 3.11
C PHE A 166 -1.24 -6.20 2.45
N ASP A 167 -0.21 -5.88 3.19
CA ASP A 167 1.16 -6.17 2.76
C ASP A 167 1.59 -7.55 3.29
N LEU A 168 1.94 -8.42 2.35
CA LEU A 168 2.37 -9.79 2.60
C LEU A 168 3.62 -9.85 3.49
N TRP A 169 4.55 -8.92 3.31
CA TRP A 169 5.74 -8.78 4.14
C TRP A 169 5.38 -8.46 5.58
N HIS A 170 4.56 -7.44 5.79
CA HIS A 170 4.15 -7.04 7.15
C HIS A 170 3.32 -8.14 7.82
N ALA A 171 2.39 -8.77 7.11
CA ALA A 171 1.58 -9.86 7.64
C ALA A 171 2.44 -11.04 8.13
N ALA A 172 3.41 -11.45 7.33
CA ALA A 172 4.32 -12.53 7.70
C ALA A 172 5.26 -12.14 8.84
N ARG A 173 5.73 -10.89 8.88
CA ARG A 173 6.60 -10.40 9.98
C ARG A 173 5.87 -10.25 11.31
N ILE A 174 4.58 -9.93 11.29
CA ILE A 174 3.76 -9.75 12.51
C ILE A 174 3.30 -11.10 13.03
N HIS A 175 2.78 -11.98 12.17
CA HIS A 175 2.05 -13.18 12.56
C HIS A 175 2.73 -14.51 12.17
N GLY A 176 3.81 -14.47 11.38
CA GLY A 176 4.51 -15.64 10.89
C GLY A 176 3.88 -16.32 9.67
N ASP A 177 2.56 -16.35 9.55
CA ASP A 177 1.82 -16.97 8.46
C ASP A 177 0.89 -15.96 7.77
N ALA A 178 1.38 -15.37 6.68
CA ALA A 178 0.62 -14.38 5.92
C ALA A 178 -0.64 -14.97 5.25
N ALA A 179 -0.63 -16.26 4.89
CA ALA A 179 -1.80 -16.92 4.29
C ALA A 179 -2.94 -17.06 5.29
N ALA A 180 -2.63 -17.44 6.54
CA ALA A 180 -3.61 -17.49 7.61
C ALA A 180 -4.17 -16.09 7.97
N VAL A 181 -3.32 -15.05 7.94
CA VAL A 181 -3.76 -13.65 8.14
C VAL A 181 -4.69 -13.22 7.00
N TRP A 182 -4.31 -13.51 5.75
CA TRP A 182 -5.17 -13.22 4.60
C TRP A 182 -6.54 -13.89 4.73
N ALA A 183 -6.57 -15.19 5.05
CA ALA A 183 -7.84 -15.92 5.19
C ALA A 183 -8.80 -15.28 6.21
N ARG A 184 -8.28 -14.65 7.27
CA ARG A 184 -9.09 -13.95 8.28
C ARG A 184 -9.55 -12.56 7.83
N HIS A 185 -8.74 -11.86 7.04
CA HIS A 185 -8.93 -10.44 6.76
C HIS A 185 -9.19 -10.11 5.28
N ALA A 186 -9.28 -11.11 4.39
CA ALA A 186 -9.49 -10.92 2.95
C ALA A 186 -10.71 -10.02 2.64
N ALA A 187 -11.84 -10.24 3.33
CA ALA A 187 -13.07 -9.49 3.12
C ALA A 187 -12.96 -7.97 3.46
N ARG A 188 -11.96 -7.61 4.29
CA ARG A 188 -11.66 -6.20 4.66
C ARG A 188 -10.51 -5.62 3.87
N SER A 189 -9.80 -6.46 3.11
CA SER A 189 -8.62 -6.03 2.36
C SER A 189 -9.02 -5.43 1.02
N SER A 190 -8.58 -4.22 0.77
CA SER A 190 -8.95 -3.46 -0.42
C SER A 190 -7.75 -3.10 -1.31
N HIS A 191 -6.55 -3.36 -0.82
CA HIS A 191 -5.28 -3.23 -1.54
C HIS A 191 -4.32 -4.32 -1.06
N VAL A 192 -3.55 -4.92 -1.97
CA VAL A 192 -2.57 -5.97 -1.65
C VAL A 192 -1.19 -5.52 -2.09
N GLN A 193 -0.20 -5.69 -1.22
CA GLN A 193 1.21 -5.51 -1.55
C GLN A 193 1.97 -6.82 -1.37
N ILE A 194 2.95 -7.04 -2.24
CA ILE A 194 3.75 -8.27 -2.28
C ILE A 194 5.25 -7.98 -2.25
N ALA A 195 5.96 -8.77 -1.46
CA ALA A 195 7.41 -8.84 -1.40
C ALA A 195 7.85 -10.26 -1.06
N GLY A 196 9.12 -10.56 -1.29
CA GLY A 196 9.72 -11.87 -0.99
C GLY A 196 10.27 -11.96 0.44
N PHE A 197 10.32 -13.17 0.95
CA PHE A 197 10.91 -13.50 2.26
C PHE A 197 12.28 -14.15 2.07
N PRO A 198 13.23 -13.96 3.04
CA PRO A 198 13.14 -13.16 4.27
C PRO A 198 13.62 -11.70 4.12
N ASN A 199 14.00 -11.23 2.92
CA ASN A 199 14.78 -9.98 2.74
C ASN A 199 13.97 -8.83 2.15
N ARG A 200 12.66 -8.95 1.99
CA ARG A 200 11.79 -7.97 1.29
C ARG A 200 12.30 -7.67 -0.13
N GLN A 201 12.79 -8.71 -0.81
CA GLN A 201 13.25 -8.66 -2.20
C GLN A 201 12.14 -9.16 -3.15
N GLU A 202 12.53 -9.70 -4.33
CA GLU A 202 11.60 -10.17 -5.36
C GLU A 202 10.52 -11.08 -4.79
N PRO A 203 9.23 -10.87 -5.13
CA PRO A 203 8.12 -11.67 -4.62
C PRO A 203 8.28 -13.15 -4.91
N GLY A 204 8.03 -13.98 -3.89
CA GLY A 204 8.28 -15.41 -3.89
C GLY A 204 9.44 -15.78 -2.97
N GLY A 205 9.73 -17.06 -2.81
CA GLY A 205 10.75 -17.57 -1.86
C GLY A 205 10.20 -17.76 -0.45
N GLY A 206 11.06 -18.22 0.45
CA GLY A 206 10.69 -18.49 1.86
C GLY A 206 9.57 -19.52 2.07
N GLY A 207 9.27 -20.34 1.06
CA GLY A 207 8.18 -21.33 1.12
C GLY A 207 6.78 -20.76 0.83
N PHE A 208 6.65 -19.48 0.54
CA PHE A 208 5.36 -18.88 0.18
C PHE A 208 5.04 -19.09 -1.31
N ASP A 209 3.92 -19.74 -1.61
CA ASP A 209 3.44 -19.94 -2.99
C ASP A 209 2.68 -18.68 -3.48
N LEU A 210 3.44 -17.73 -4.01
CA LEU A 210 2.91 -16.49 -4.58
C LEU A 210 1.87 -16.76 -5.68
N ALA A 211 2.07 -17.80 -6.50
CA ALA A 211 1.18 -18.08 -7.62
C ALA A 211 -0.15 -18.66 -7.13
N ALA A 212 -0.15 -19.54 -6.13
CA ALA A 212 -1.36 -20.02 -5.50
C ALA A 212 -2.10 -18.88 -4.78
N PHE A 213 -1.36 -18.03 -4.04
CA PHE A 213 -1.94 -16.87 -3.36
C PHE A 213 -2.63 -15.93 -4.36
N THR A 214 -1.89 -15.41 -5.33
CA THR A 214 -2.45 -14.43 -6.29
C THR A 214 -3.56 -15.05 -7.14
N GLY A 215 -3.40 -16.30 -7.57
CA GLY A 215 -4.42 -17.02 -8.34
C GLY A 215 -5.71 -17.28 -7.57
N GLY A 216 -5.66 -17.39 -6.25
CA GLY A 216 -6.81 -17.58 -5.36
C GLY A 216 -7.60 -16.32 -5.04
N LEU A 217 -7.00 -15.12 -5.22
CA LEU A 217 -7.62 -13.84 -4.84
C LEU A 217 -9.00 -13.59 -5.49
N PRO A 218 -9.20 -13.81 -6.81
CA PRO A 218 -10.51 -13.57 -7.44
C PRO A 218 -11.61 -14.48 -6.89
N ALA A 219 -11.32 -15.74 -6.61
CA ALA A 219 -12.28 -16.68 -6.03
C ALA A 219 -12.69 -16.29 -4.60
N GLN A 220 -11.86 -15.48 -3.93
CA GLN A 220 -12.12 -14.91 -2.60
C GLN A 220 -12.73 -13.50 -2.65
N GLY A 221 -13.18 -13.08 -3.84
CA GLY A 221 -13.86 -11.79 -4.05
C GLY A 221 -12.91 -10.58 -4.18
N TYR A 222 -11.60 -10.77 -4.21
CA TYR A 222 -10.66 -9.67 -4.35
C TYR A 222 -10.46 -9.27 -5.83
N ALA A 223 -10.77 -8.03 -6.17
CA ALA A 223 -10.63 -7.45 -7.51
C ALA A 223 -9.73 -6.20 -7.54
N GLY A 224 -9.02 -5.94 -6.44
CA GLY A 224 -8.14 -4.78 -6.28
C GLY A 224 -6.82 -4.88 -7.03
N TRP A 225 -5.89 -4.00 -6.68
CA TRP A 225 -4.53 -3.99 -7.17
C TRP A 225 -3.64 -4.91 -6.35
N ILE A 226 -2.65 -5.51 -7.01
CA ILE A 226 -1.53 -6.22 -6.38
C ILE A 226 -0.28 -5.40 -6.67
N ALA A 227 0.25 -4.72 -5.69
CA ALA A 227 1.40 -3.85 -5.85
C ALA A 227 2.70 -4.53 -5.41
N ALA A 228 3.74 -4.35 -6.20
CA ALA A 228 5.07 -4.88 -5.92
C ALA A 228 5.85 -3.85 -5.08
N GLU A 229 5.91 -4.08 -3.77
CA GLU A 229 6.62 -3.23 -2.83
C GLU A 229 7.80 -3.95 -2.20
N TYR A 230 8.91 -3.99 -2.92
CA TYR A 230 10.12 -4.69 -2.50
C TYR A 230 11.39 -3.99 -2.96
N ARG A 231 12.51 -4.36 -2.34
CA ARG A 231 13.85 -3.92 -2.76
C ARG A 231 14.42 -4.90 -3.77
N PRO A 232 14.62 -4.53 -5.03
CA PRO A 232 15.28 -5.42 -5.99
C PRO A 232 16.65 -5.87 -5.46
N ALA A 233 16.94 -7.17 -5.59
CA ALA A 233 18.24 -7.72 -5.20
C ALA A 233 19.38 -7.18 -6.07
N ARG A 234 19.05 -6.75 -7.30
CA ARG A 234 19.93 -6.10 -8.27
C ARG A 234 19.17 -4.92 -8.89
N ASP A 235 19.19 -4.78 -10.20
CA ASP A 235 18.32 -3.85 -10.91
C ASP A 235 16.88 -4.38 -11.01
N THR A 236 15.92 -3.46 -11.14
CA THR A 236 14.50 -3.82 -11.15
C THR A 236 14.16 -4.79 -12.29
N LEU A 237 14.61 -4.52 -13.52
CA LEU A 237 14.20 -5.31 -14.70
C LEU A 237 14.66 -6.76 -14.60
N SER A 238 15.88 -7.01 -14.12
CA SER A 238 16.43 -8.37 -13.99
C SER A 238 15.66 -9.21 -12.97
N GLY A 239 14.95 -8.58 -12.03
CA GLY A 239 14.16 -9.23 -10.98
C GLY A 239 12.71 -9.55 -11.36
N LEU A 240 12.18 -9.14 -12.54
CA LEU A 240 10.75 -9.24 -12.87
C LEU A 240 10.31 -10.63 -13.40
N GLY A 241 11.12 -11.66 -13.28
CA GLY A 241 10.73 -13.02 -13.69
C GLY A 241 9.43 -13.52 -13.05
N TRP A 242 9.15 -13.11 -11.79
CA TRP A 242 7.92 -13.44 -11.10
C TRP A 242 6.67 -12.86 -11.80
N LEU A 243 6.75 -11.62 -12.30
CA LEU A 243 5.64 -10.96 -12.99
C LEU A 243 5.31 -11.69 -14.31
N THR A 244 6.33 -12.03 -15.08
CA THR A 244 6.18 -12.81 -16.32
C THR A 244 5.55 -14.17 -16.04
N ALA A 245 6.01 -14.87 -15.00
CA ALA A 245 5.46 -16.18 -14.63
C ALA A 245 3.98 -16.11 -14.23
N LEU A 246 3.58 -15.09 -13.44
CA LEU A 246 2.17 -14.92 -13.05
C LEU A 246 1.27 -14.56 -14.24
N ARG A 247 1.74 -13.74 -15.17
CA ARG A 247 0.99 -13.37 -16.37
C ARG A 247 0.76 -14.56 -17.30
N SER A 248 1.77 -15.38 -17.52
CA SER A 248 1.67 -16.59 -18.37
C SER A 248 0.63 -17.58 -17.83
N ARG A 249 0.52 -17.74 -16.51
CA ARG A 249 -0.49 -18.63 -15.88
C ARG A 249 -1.92 -18.11 -16.07
N ASN A 250 -2.12 -16.79 -16.00
CA ASN A 250 -3.46 -16.20 -16.17
C ASN A 250 -4.00 -16.36 -17.60
N THR A 251 -3.14 -16.41 -18.60
CA THR A 251 -3.54 -16.64 -20.00
C THR A 251 -4.02 -18.07 -20.22
N LEU A 252 -3.52 -19.04 -19.45
CA LEU A 252 -3.89 -20.46 -19.60
C LEU A 252 -5.20 -20.83 -18.86
N ILE A 253 -5.67 -20.00 -17.92
CA ILE A 253 -6.90 -20.25 -17.14
C ILE A 253 -8.12 -19.56 -17.78
N GLY A 254 -7.91 -18.62 -18.69
CA GLY A 254 -8.95 -17.84 -19.38
C GLY A 254 -9.38 -18.38 -20.75
N THR A 255 -8.88 -19.55 -21.15
CA THR A 255 -9.29 -20.29 -22.34
C THR A 255 -10.01 -21.56 -21.93
#